data_496df48cb5939057545819a09fb5f33d
#
_entry.id   496df48cb5939057545819a09fb5f33d
#
_cell.length_a   1.000
_cell.length_b   1.000
_cell.length_c   1.000
_cell.angle_alpha   90.00
_cell.angle_beta   90.00
_cell.angle_gamma   90.00
#
_symmetry.space_group_name_H-M   'P 1'
#
loop_
_entity.id
_entity.type
_entity.pdbx_description
1 polymer ?
#
loop_
_entity_poly.entity_id
_entity_poly.type
_entity_poly.pdbx_seq_one_letter_code
_entity_poly.pdbx_strand_id
1 'polypeptide(L)'
;MPVESTSTIRMFGALHTLRKERGQASIAEVVIPAEGRSARDIARELDLPLEKIEGVFINAIVYDIDHRILPGDRVAFIPTGVPGPHRFMLGVHQAGQAKEGKG
;
A
#
# COMPACT_ATOMS: atom_id res chain seq x y z
N MET A 1 -13.83 -21.17 -15.90
CA MET A 1 -12.89 -20.15 -16.31
C MET A 1 -12.48 -19.24 -15.17
N PRO A 2 -11.25 -19.23 -14.84
CA PRO A 2 -10.83 -18.38 -13.76
C PRO A 2 -10.98 -16.91 -14.16
N VAL A 3 -11.48 -16.15 -13.23
CA VAL A 3 -11.61 -14.71 -13.43
C VAL A 3 -10.46 -14.07 -12.70
N GLU A 4 -9.67 -13.31 -13.43
CA GLU A 4 -8.62 -12.56 -12.78
C GLU A 4 -9.26 -11.46 -11.97
N SER A 5 -8.86 -11.35 -10.72
CA SER A 5 -9.36 -10.32 -9.83
C SER A 5 -8.32 -9.23 -9.70
N THR A 6 -8.80 -8.01 -9.59
CA THR A 6 -7.90 -6.88 -9.42
C THR A 6 -8.07 -6.31 -8.03
N SER A 7 -7.05 -5.61 -7.56
CA SER A 7 -7.11 -4.82 -6.36
C SER A 7 -6.83 -3.38 -6.72
N THR A 8 -7.48 -2.48 -6.03
CA THR A 8 -7.27 -1.05 -6.23
C THR A 8 -6.15 -0.60 -5.33
N ILE A 9 -5.13 0.00 -5.93
CA ILE A 9 -3.95 0.47 -5.21
C ILE A 9 -3.96 1.99 -5.21
N ARG A 10 -3.88 2.59 -4.03
CA ARG A 10 -3.84 4.04 -3.89
C ARG A 10 -2.48 4.49 -3.43
N MET A 11 -2.07 5.64 -3.88
CA MET A 11 -0.81 6.25 -3.49
C MET A 11 -1.08 7.62 -2.87
N PHE A 12 -0.42 7.89 -1.76
CA PHE A 12 -0.58 9.15 -1.01
C PHE A 12 0.70 9.95 -0.98
N GLY A 13 0.59 11.22 -0.66
CA GLY A 13 1.71 12.09 -0.36
C GLY A 13 2.77 12.10 -1.46
N ALA A 14 4.00 11.82 -1.08
CA ALA A 14 5.10 11.85 -2.05
C ALA A 14 4.92 10.84 -3.17
N LEU A 15 4.27 9.71 -2.90
CA LEU A 15 4.01 8.72 -3.93
C LEU A 15 2.97 9.23 -4.92
N HIS A 16 1.96 9.93 -4.43
CA HIS A 16 0.97 10.57 -5.28
C HIS A 16 1.64 11.60 -6.19
N THR A 17 2.49 12.44 -5.61
CA THR A 17 3.21 13.46 -6.35
C THR A 17 4.08 12.83 -7.44
N LEU A 18 4.78 11.76 -7.09
CA LEU A 18 5.65 11.07 -8.04
C LEU A 18 4.85 10.55 -9.25
N ARG A 19 3.70 9.93 -8.98
CA ARG A 19 2.86 9.42 -10.04
C ARG A 19 2.36 10.55 -10.93
N LYS A 20 1.95 11.64 -10.30
CA LYS A 20 1.46 12.80 -11.04
C LYS A 20 2.54 13.36 -11.95
N GLU A 21 3.77 13.43 -11.49
CA GLU A 21 4.89 13.92 -12.29
C GLU A 21 5.16 13.02 -13.47
N ARG A 22 4.84 11.75 -13.38
CA ARG A 22 5.00 10.80 -14.46
C ARG A 22 3.79 10.76 -15.39
N GLY A 23 2.78 11.59 -15.14
CA GLY A 23 1.55 11.55 -15.91
C GLY A 23 0.68 10.36 -15.60
N GLN A 24 0.84 9.77 -14.40
CA GLN A 24 0.10 8.61 -13.98
C GLN A 24 -0.89 8.96 -12.88
N ALA A 25 -1.97 8.19 -12.80
CA ALA A 25 -2.97 8.41 -11.77
C ALA A 25 -2.45 7.94 -10.42
N SER A 26 -3.01 8.51 -9.34
CA SER A 26 -2.66 8.10 -7.99
C SER A 26 -3.40 6.83 -7.56
N ILE A 27 -4.23 6.29 -8.42
CA ILE A 27 -4.95 5.04 -8.21
C ILE A 27 -4.65 4.13 -9.37
N ALA A 28 -4.34 2.87 -9.09
CA ALA A 28 -4.06 1.89 -10.13
C ALA A 28 -4.80 0.60 -9.82
N GLU A 29 -5.20 -0.10 -10.88
CA GLU A 29 -5.79 -1.43 -10.75
C GLU A 29 -4.71 -2.44 -11.10
N VAL A 30 -4.51 -3.42 -10.23
CA VAL A 30 -3.46 -4.42 -10.42
C VAL A 30 -4.08 -5.81 -10.32
N VAL A 31 -3.71 -6.70 -11.22
CA VAL A 31 -4.19 -8.07 -11.20
C VAL A 31 -3.50 -8.83 -10.07
N ILE A 32 -4.30 -9.51 -9.26
CA ILE A 32 -3.80 -10.29 -8.14
C ILE A 32 -4.21 -11.74 -8.34
N PRO A 33 -3.27 -12.68 -8.42
CA PRO A 33 -3.64 -14.09 -8.54
C PRO A 33 -4.27 -14.60 -7.24
N ALA A 34 -4.92 -15.75 -7.33
CA ALA A 34 -5.64 -16.30 -6.19
C ALA A 34 -4.76 -16.47 -4.95
N GLU A 35 -3.49 -16.83 -5.16
CA GLU A 35 -2.56 -17.02 -4.05
C GLU A 35 -2.04 -15.69 -3.49
N GLY A 36 -2.34 -14.58 -4.14
CA GLY A 36 -1.92 -13.27 -3.68
C GLY A 36 -0.53 -12.86 -4.16
N ARG A 37 -0.18 -11.61 -3.87
CA ARG A 37 1.15 -11.06 -4.18
C ARG A 37 1.58 -10.20 -3.00
N SER A 38 2.87 -10.13 -2.75
CA SER A 38 3.34 -9.24 -1.69
C SER A 38 3.17 -7.79 -2.11
N ALA A 39 2.99 -6.90 -1.12
CA ALA A 39 2.90 -5.49 -1.41
C ALA A 39 4.18 -4.98 -2.08
N ARG A 40 5.33 -5.53 -1.68
CA ARG A 40 6.61 -5.17 -2.31
C ARG A 40 6.60 -5.48 -3.80
N ASP A 41 6.06 -6.62 -4.18
CA ASP A 41 5.99 -7.01 -5.58
C ASP A 41 5.12 -6.05 -6.38
N ILE A 42 4.01 -5.63 -5.80
CA ILE A 42 3.12 -4.68 -6.47
C ILE A 42 3.78 -3.32 -6.58
N ALA A 43 4.50 -2.89 -5.54
CA ALA A 43 5.22 -1.61 -5.62
C ALA A 43 6.25 -1.64 -6.74
N ARG A 44 6.90 -2.77 -6.95
CA ARG A 44 7.85 -2.89 -8.06
C ARG A 44 7.17 -2.84 -9.41
N GLU A 45 6.02 -3.48 -9.52
CA GLU A 45 5.27 -3.42 -10.78
C GLU A 45 4.87 -1.98 -11.10
N LEU A 46 4.49 -1.21 -10.09
CA LEU A 46 4.11 0.19 -10.27
C LEU A 46 5.30 1.13 -10.33
N ASP A 47 6.50 0.57 -10.25
CA ASP A 47 7.75 1.33 -10.31
C ASP A 47 7.81 2.40 -9.22
N LEU A 48 7.40 2.02 -8.01
CA LEU A 48 7.45 2.91 -6.86
C LEU A 48 8.78 2.71 -6.13
N PRO A 49 9.40 3.79 -5.64
CA PRO A 49 10.66 3.66 -4.90
C PRO A 49 10.39 3.06 -3.53
N LEU A 50 10.93 1.86 -3.31
CA LEU A 50 10.67 1.13 -2.07
C LEU A 50 11.15 1.90 -0.85
N GLU A 51 12.23 2.65 -0.97
CA GLU A 51 12.77 3.41 0.13
C GLU A 51 11.85 4.54 0.57
N LYS A 52 10.86 4.88 -0.25
CA LYS A 52 9.91 5.94 0.09
C LYS A 52 8.58 5.38 0.56
N ILE A 53 8.50 4.09 0.79
CA ILE A 53 7.29 3.45 1.29
C ILE A 53 7.53 3.00 2.72
N GLU A 54 6.73 3.52 3.64
CA GLU A 54 6.87 3.17 5.04
C GLU A 54 6.04 1.93 5.39
N GLY A 55 4.93 1.75 4.73
CA GLY A 55 4.06 0.63 5.00
C GLY A 55 2.93 0.58 3.99
N VAL A 56 1.98 -0.28 4.24
CA VAL A 56 0.86 -0.46 3.34
C VAL A 56 -0.42 -0.65 4.14
N PHE A 57 -1.48 0.05 3.73
CA PHE A 57 -2.82 -0.20 4.22
C PHE A 57 -3.42 -1.34 3.39
N ILE A 58 -3.95 -2.33 4.06
CA ILE A 58 -4.71 -3.37 3.39
C ILE A 58 -6.02 -3.50 4.17
N ASN A 59 -7.11 -3.12 3.53
CA ASN A 59 -8.45 -3.15 4.14
C ASN A 59 -8.46 -2.37 5.46
N ALA A 60 -7.84 -1.19 5.46
CA ALA A 60 -7.83 -0.24 6.58
C ALA A 60 -6.92 -0.65 7.74
N ILE A 61 -6.09 -1.67 7.55
CA ILE A 61 -5.12 -2.08 8.57
C ILE A 61 -3.73 -1.91 7.98
N VAL A 62 -2.79 -1.39 8.77
CA VAL A 62 -1.43 -1.12 8.30
C VAL A 62 -0.56 -2.34 8.53
N TYR A 63 0.17 -2.72 7.49
CA TYR A 63 1.10 -3.85 7.52
C TYR A 63 2.44 -3.40 6.95
N ASP A 64 3.45 -4.25 7.08
CA ASP A 64 4.71 -3.98 6.41
C ASP A 64 4.60 -4.35 4.92
N ILE A 65 5.63 -3.95 4.17
CA ILE A 65 5.58 -4.05 2.71
C ILE A 65 5.63 -5.50 2.20
N ASP A 66 5.98 -6.44 3.06
CA ASP A 66 6.04 -7.84 2.64
C ASP A 66 4.74 -8.59 2.89
N HIS A 67 3.75 -7.91 3.41
CA HIS A 67 2.46 -8.54 3.65
C HIS A 67 1.80 -8.90 2.31
N ARG A 68 1.09 -10.03 2.30
CA ARG A 68 0.46 -10.54 1.09
C ARG A 68 -0.86 -9.83 0.82
N ILE A 69 -1.05 -9.42 -0.41
CA ILE A 69 -2.29 -8.80 -0.87
C ILE A 69 -3.07 -9.85 -1.64
N LEU A 70 -4.34 -9.99 -1.32
CA LEU A 70 -5.23 -10.96 -1.95
C LEU A 70 -6.18 -10.27 -2.92
N PRO A 71 -6.78 -11.02 -3.85
CA PRO A 71 -7.71 -10.42 -4.80
C PRO A 71 -8.85 -9.69 -4.08
N GLY A 72 -9.16 -8.50 -4.54
CA GLY A 72 -10.24 -7.70 -3.96
C GLY A 72 -9.84 -6.84 -2.80
N ASP A 73 -8.62 -6.97 -2.30
CA ASP A 73 -8.17 -6.14 -1.19
C ASP A 73 -8.09 -4.68 -1.61
N ARG A 74 -8.37 -3.79 -0.65
CA ARG A 74 -8.17 -2.36 -0.85
C ARG A 74 -6.80 -2.02 -0.30
N VAL A 75 -5.96 -1.45 -1.13
CA VAL A 75 -4.56 -1.26 -0.79
C VAL A 75 -4.18 0.21 -0.96
N ALA A 76 -3.40 0.72 -0.02
CA ALA A 76 -2.86 2.07 -0.14
C ALA A 76 -1.44 2.06 0.39
N PHE A 77 -0.50 2.54 -0.40
CA PHE A 77 0.88 2.65 0.04
C PHE A 77 1.06 3.92 0.86
N ILE A 78 1.76 3.80 1.97
CA ILE A 78 2.00 4.91 2.89
C ILE A 78 3.42 5.41 2.65
N PRO A 79 3.58 6.68 2.26
CA PRO A 79 4.91 7.21 2.01
C PRO A 79 5.64 7.48 3.32
N THR A 80 6.98 7.48 3.26
CA THR A 80 7.79 7.90 4.40
C THR A 80 7.58 9.40 4.62
N GLY A 81 7.84 9.85 5.84
CA GLY A 81 7.82 11.27 6.14
C GLY A 81 6.45 11.86 6.37
N VAL A 82 5.42 11.03 6.54
CA VAL A 82 4.09 11.53 6.87
C VAL A 82 4.13 12.15 8.27
N PRO A 83 3.70 13.40 8.43
CA PRO A 83 3.71 14.05 9.76
C PRO A 83 2.85 13.30 10.76
N GLY A 84 3.18 13.49 12.06
CA GLY A 84 2.52 12.78 13.14
C GLY A 84 1.00 12.74 13.08
N PRO A 85 0.33 13.90 12.95
CA PRO A 85 -1.13 13.86 12.87
C PRO A 85 -1.66 13.05 11.68
N HIS A 86 -0.98 13.15 10.55
CA HIS A 86 -1.39 12.40 9.37
C HIS A 86 -1.11 10.92 9.54
N ARG A 87 -0.03 10.56 10.24
CA ARG A 87 0.26 9.17 10.53
C ARG A 87 -0.87 8.56 11.35
N PHE A 88 -1.38 9.31 12.31
CA PHE A 88 -2.52 8.88 13.10
C PHE A 88 -3.73 8.62 12.21
N MET A 89 -4.04 9.57 11.34
CA MET A 89 -5.20 9.46 10.45
C MET A 89 -5.06 8.28 9.50
N LEU A 90 -3.84 7.93 9.14
CA LEU A 90 -3.59 6.80 8.26
C LEU A 90 -3.46 5.48 9.03
N GLY A 91 -3.48 5.51 10.37
CA GLY A 91 -3.41 4.30 11.17
C GLY A 91 -2.01 3.78 11.41
N VAL A 92 -0.98 4.55 11.07
CA VAL A 92 0.40 4.08 11.25
C VAL A 92 0.71 3.87 12.72
N HIS A 93 0.24 4.77 13.57
CA HIS A 93 0.43 4.64 15.01
C HIS A 93 -0.17 3.34 15.53
N GLN A 94 -1.36 3.03 15.08
CA GLN A 94 -2.06 1.81 15.47
C GLN A 94 -1.29 0.58 15.02
N ALA A 95 -0.74 0.61 13.83
CA ALA A 95 0.06 -0.50 13.33
C ALA A 95 1.31 -0.68 14.17
N GLY A 96 1.93 0.41 14.60
CA GLY A 96 3.10 0.33 15.47
C GLY A 96 2.79 -0.38 16.76
N GLN A 97 1.65 -0.07 17.35
CA GLN A 97 1.23 -0.73 18.58
C GLN A 97 0.98 -2.21 18.35
N ALA A 98 0.34 -2.54 17.26
CA ALA A 98 0.08 -3.94 16.93
C ALA A 98 1.38 -4.70 16.74
N LYS A 99 2.35 -4.08 16.08
CA LYS A 99 3.64 -4.71 15.86
C LYS A 99 4.38 -4.97 17.16
N GLU A 100 4.17 -4.12 18.13
CA GLU A 100 4.82 -4.31 19.41
C GLU A 100 4.16 -5.40 20.23
N GLY A 101 3.11 -5.99 19.74
CA GLY A 101 2.49 -7.14 20.39
C GLY A 101 1.76 -6.82 21.65
N LYS A 102 1.45 -5.57 21.85
CA LYS A 102 0.74 -5.24 23.05
C LYS A 102 -0.70 -5.39 22.82
N GLY A 103 -0.96 -5.94 21.91
CA GLY A 103 -2.37 -6.10 21.73
C GLY A 103 -3.00 -4.86 22.14
#